data_778b9dca1380540be8690360b419c4dd
#
_entry.id   778b9dca1380540be8690360b419c4dd
#
_cell.length_a   1.000
_cell.length_b   1.000
_cell.length_c   1.000
_cell.angle_alpha   90.00
_cell.angle_beta   90.00
_cell.angle_gamma   90.00
#
_symmetry.space_group_name_H-M   'P 1'
#
loop_
_entity.id
_entity.type
_entity.pdbx_description
1 polymer ?
#
loop_
_entity_poly.entity_id
_entity_poly.type
_entity_poly.pdbx_seq_one_letter_code
_entity_poly.pdbx_strand_id
1 'polypeptide(L)'
;GGELTFHGPGQLVIYPIIDFRNYGFSSIKEFVLFFANSIKSVLTDFCGVQNLKWHDEKAGLWIEDRKIAFTGMHFKKFVPIHGFSVNISNDLSYFSKIVPCGIPDCIITSVKEETGKIFQVKDVADKIVAAIKMFDNNVLCRR
;
A
#
# COMPACT_ATOMS: atom_id res chain seq x y z
N GLY A 1 -5.71 -6.51 -11.09
CA GLY A 1 -4.97 -7.76 -10.85
C GLY A 1 -4.82 -8.56 -12.12
N GLY A 2 -3.73 -9.28 -12.26
CA GLY A 2 -3.45 -10.07 -13.46
C GLY A 2 -2.21 -9.63 -14.23
N GLU A 3 -1.72 -8.45 -13.95
CA GLU A 3 -0.47 -7.95 -14.51
C GLU A 3 0.74 -8.37 -13.67
N LEU A 4 1.90 -8.49 -14.34
CA LEU A 4 3.14 -8.89 -13.70
C LEU A 4 3.63 -7.82 -12.72
N THR A 5 4.07 -8.24 -11.53
CA THR A 5 4.70 -7.38 -10.53
C THR A 5 5.94 -8.06 -9.95
N PHE A 6 6.68 -7.33 -9.13
CA PHE A 6 7.86 -7.86 -8.43
C PHE A 6 7.64 -7.78 -6.91
N HIS A 7 8.02 -8.86 -6.24
CA HIS A 7 8.14 -8.90 -4.78
C HIS A 7 9.54 -9.39 -4.39
N GLY A 8 10.18 -8.69 -3.46
CA GLY A 8 11.52 -9.03 -3.03
C GLY A 8 11.91 -8.45 -1.67
N PRO A 9 13.10 -8.80 -1.16
CA PRO A 9 13.61 -8.30 0.10
C PRO A 9 13.59 -6.76 0.16
N GLY A 10 13.17 -6.20 1.29
CA GLY A 10 13.03 -4.76 1.47
C GLY A 10 11.70 -4.18 1.02
N GLN A 11 10.80 -4.99 0.44
CA GLN A 11 9.44 -4.60 0.11
C GLN A 11 8.45 -5.12 1.17
N LEU A 12 7.50 -4.31 1.57
CA LEU A 12 6.41 -4.72 2.46
C LEU A 12 5.21 -5.15 1.63
N VAL A 13 4.72 -6.36 1.86
CA VAL A 13 3.50 -6.90 1.27
C VAL A 13 2.42 -7.00 2.34
N ILE A 14 1.22 -6.50 2.04
CA ILE A 14 0.09 -6.42 2.97
C ILE A 14 -1.13 -7.06 2.34
N TYR A 15 -1.59 -8.19 2.90
CA TYR A 15 -2.79 -8.90 2.45
C TYR A 15 -3.85 -8.86 3.55
N PRO A 16 -4.86 -7.97 3.46
CA PRO A 16 -5.97 -7.95 4.39
C PRO A 16 -6.94 -9.11 4.06
N ILE A 17 -7.04 -10.08 4.95
CA ILE A 17 -7.91 -11.26 4.78
C ILE A 17 -9.08 -11.14 5.75
N ILE A 18 -10.03 -10.27 5.41
CA ILE A 18 -11.23 -9.97 6.23
C ILE A 18 -12.45 -9.79 5.34
N ASP A 19 -13.64 -10.16 5.81
CA ASP A 19 -14.89 -9.76 5.17
C ASP A 19 -15.15 -8.28 5.52
N PHE A 20 -14.99 -7.41 4.54
CA PHE A 20 -15.03 -5.94 4.77
C PHE A 20 -16.40 -5.45 5.29
N ARG A 21 -17.49 -6.18 5.05
CA ARG A 21 -18.83 -5.83 5.56
C ARG A 21 -18.91 -5.87 7.08
N ASN A 22 -18.14 -6.78 7.71
CA ASN A 22 -18.11 -6.92 9.17
C ASN A 22 -17.44 -5.72 9.86
N TYR A 23 -16.74 -4.87 9.11
CA TYR A 23 -16.02 -3.69 9.60
C TYR A 23 -16.69 -2.37 9.21
N GLY A 24 -17.93 -2.43 8.72
CA GLY A 24 -18.74 -1.23 8.46
C GLY A 24 -18.41 -0.51 7.15
N PHE A 25 -17.59 -1.09 6.29
CA PHE A 25 -17.32 -0.50 4.97
C PHE A 25 -18.53 -0.70 4.04
N SER A 26 -18.97 0.38 3.41
CA SER A 26 -20.11 0.38 2.50
C SER A 26 -19.75 -0.01 1.06
N SER A 27 -18.47 0.04 0.71
CA SER A 27 -17.99 -0.29 -0.63
C SER A 27 -16.55 -0.80 -0.65
N ILE A 28 -16.21 -1.51 -1.75
CA ILE A 28 -14.83 -1.93 -2.03
C ILE A 28 -13.90 -0.70 -2.11
N LYS A 29 -14.35 0.39 -2.73
CA LYS A 29 -13.56 1.62 -2.86
C LYS A 29 -13.22 2.20 -1.48
N GLU A 30 -14.19 2.27 -0.60
CA GLU A 30 -13.99 2.76 0.77
C GLU A 30 -12.97 1.90 1.54
N PHE A 31 -13.09 0.58 1.43
CA PHE A 31 -12.15 -0.37 2.01
C PHE A 31 -10.72 -0.17 1.48
N VAL A 32 -10.55 -0.09 0.15
CA VAL A 32 -9.23 0.12 -0.47
C VAL A 32 -8.63 1.45 -0.03
N LEU A 33 -9.41 2.53 -0.03
CA LEU A 33 -8.95 3.86 0.38
C LEU A 33 -8.58 3.93 1.86
N PHE A 34 -9.29 3.18 2.73
CA PHE A 34 -8.94 3.08 4.13
C PHE A 34 -7.50 2.52 4.31
N PHE A 35 -7.18 1.40 3.65
CA PHE A 35 -5.83 0.83 3.70
C PHE A 35 -4.80 1.74 3.05
N ALA A 36 -5.11 2.33 1.91
CA ALA A 36 -4.23 3.29 1.24
C ALA A 36 -3.91 4.50 2.13
N ASN A 37 -4.90 5.05 2.82
CA ASN A 37 -4.71 6.18 3.73
C ASN A 37 -3.94 5.78 5.00
N SER A 38 -4.16 4.59 5.53
CA SER A 38 -3.38 4.06 6.67
C SER A 38 -1.90 3.90 6.29
N ILE A 39 -1.61 3.35 5.12
CA ILE A 39 -0.25 3.23 4.59
C ILE A 39 0.34 4.62 4.38
N LYS A 40 -0.38 5.52 3.71
CA LYS A 40 0.04 6.89 3.44
C LYS A 40 0.41 7.64 4.73
N SER A 41 -0.44 7.60 5.75
CA SER A 41 -0.18 8.24 7.05
C SER A 41 1.15 7.77 7.64
N VAL A 42 1.39 6.46 7.69
CA VAL A 42 2.63 5.92 8.23
C VAL A 42 3.85 6.32 7.40
N LEU A 43 3.75 6.26 6.07
CA LEU A 43 4.86 6.68 5.21
C LEU A 43 5.17 8.17 5.36
N THR A 44 4.15 9.01 5.58
CA THR A 44 4.32 10.45 5.79
C THR A 44 4.83 10.75 7.20
N ASP A 45 4.14 10.26 8.23
CA ASP A 45 4.35 10.69 9.61
C ASP A 45 5.54 9.99 10.28
N PHE A 46 5.77 8.71 9.95
CA PHE A 46 6.86 7.92 10.51
C PHE A 46 8.11 7.90 9.62
N CYS A 47 7.94 7.71 8.30
CA CYS A 47 9.08 7.63 7.38
C CYS A 47 9.51 9.01 6.86
N GLY A 48 8.64 10.02 6.88
CA GLY A 48 8.93 11.37 6.40
C GLY A 48 8.78 11.57 4.90
N VAL A 49 8.06 10.68 4.22
CA VAL A 49 7.79 10.81 2.77
C VAL A 49 6.86 11.98 2.52
N GLN A 50 7.26 12.91 1.65
CA GLN A 50 6.50 14.11 1.32
C GLN A 50 5.66 13.95 0.05
N ASN A 51 4.59 14.76 -0.08
CA ASN A 51 3.75 14.86 -1.28
C ASN A 51 3.09 13.55 -1.74
N LEU A 52 2.91 12.59 -0.85
CA LEU A 52 2.34 11.29 -1.14
C LEU A 52 0.83 11.39 -1.40
N LYS A 53 0.35 10.90 -2.55
CA LYS A 53 -1.04 10.95 -2.98
C LYS A 53 -1.53 9.59 -3.48
N TRP A 54 -2.81 9.32 -3.26
CA TRP A 54 -3.51 8.22 -3.94
C TRP A 54 -3.87 8.64 -5.37
N HIS A 55 -3.75 7.70 -6.32
CA HIS A 55 -4.17 7.91 -7.71
C HIS A 55 -5.25 6.87 -8.07
N ASP A 56 -6.46 7.32 -8.37
CA ASP A 56 -7.60 6.44 -8.64
C ASP A 56 -7.43 5.59 -9.92
N GLU A 57 -7.03 6.23 -11.03
CA GLU A 57 -6.90 5.53 -12.32
C GLU A 57 -5.70 4.58 -12.38
N LYS A 58 -4.59 4.97 -11.75
CA LYS A 58 -3.34 4.19 -11.71
C LYS A 58 -3.18 3.43 -10.40
N ALA A 59 -4.24 3.15 -9.71
CA ALA A 59 -4.40 2.51 -8.40
C ALA A 59 -3.09 2.27 -7.62
N GLY A 60 -2.84 3.15 -6.64
CA GLY A 60 -1.62 3.11 -5.82
C GLY A 60 -1.27 4.43 -5.16
N LEU A 61 -0.14 4.45 -4.43
CA LEU A 61 0.40 5.67 -3.84
C LEU A 61 1.56 6.19 -4.69
N TRP A 62 1.53 7.50 -4.92
CA TRP A 62 2.43 8.19 -5.84
C TRP A 62 2.99 9.47 -5.23
N ILE A 63 4.21 9.79 -5.62
CA ILE A 63 4.87 11.08 -5.38
C ILE A 63 5.11 11.65 -6.77
N GLU A 64 4.28 12.64 -7.16
CA GLU A 64 4.26 13.15 -8.53
C GLU A 64 4.01 12.02 -9.55
N ASP A 65 4.98 11.67 -10.40
CA ASP A 65 4.95 10.62 -11.42
C ASP A 65 5.60 9.30 -10.94
N ARG A 66 6.12 9.25 -9.71
CA ARG A 66 6.82 8.09 -9.14
C ARG A 66 5.91 7.26 -8.24
N LYS A 67 5.81 5.98 -8.53
CA LYS A 67 4.97 5.04 -7.78
C LYS A 67 5.75 4.37 -6.66
N ILE A 68 5.28 4.51 -5.40
CA ILE A 68 5.91 3.93 -4.22
C ILE A 68 5.15 2.70 -3.69
N ALA A 69 3.81 2.68 -3.88
CA ALA A 69 2.99 1.55 -3.45
C ALA A 69 1.99 1.14 -4.52
N PHE A 70 1.80 -0.15 -4.64
CA PHE A 70 0.93 -0.78 -5.62
C PHE A 70 -0.25 -1.43 -4.92
N THR A 71 -1.39 -1.51 -5.60
CA THR A 71 -2.50 -2.36 -5.18
C THR A 71 -3.00 -3.19 -6.35
N GLY A 72 -3.31 -4.44 -6.08
CA GLY A 72 -3.85 -5.40 -7.03
C GLY A 72 -4.94 -6.25 -6.39
N MET A 73 -5.78 -5.63 -5.54
CA MET A 73 -6.83 -6.35 -4.83
C MET A 73 -7.89 -6.89 -5.78
N HIS A 74 -8.22 -8.14 -5.57
CA HIS A 74 -9.36 -8.81 -6.14
C HIS A 74 -10.29 -9.26 -5.01
N PHE A 75 -11.60 -9.34 -5.25
CA PHE A 75 -12.56 -9.67 -4.19
C PHE A 75 -13.33 -10.94 -4.54
N LYS A 76 -13.35 -11.89 -3.61
CA LYS A 76 -14.18 -13.08 -3.69
C LYS A 76 -15.08 -13.17 -2.46
N LYS A 77 -16.39 -13.14 -2.66
CA LYS A 77 -17.38 -13.17 -1.56
C LYS A 77 -17.08 -12.13 -0.45
N PHE A 78 -16.75 -10.90 -0.85
CA PHE A 78 -16.45 -9.76 0.05
C PHE A 78 -15.13 -9.87 0.84
N VAL A 79 -14.31 -10.88 0.56
CA VAL A 79 -12.97 -11.02 1.12
C VAL A 79 -11.95 -10.67 0.05
N PRO A 80 -11.01 -9.76 0.33
CA PRO A 80 -9.95 -9.42 -0.62
C PRO A 80 -8.96 -10.57 -0.80
N ILE A 81 -8.51 -10.74 -2.03
CA ILE A 81 -7.37 -11.56 -2.42
C ILE A 81 -6.26 -10.60 -2.83
N HIS A 82 -5.02 -10.89 -2.44
CA HIS A 82 -3.89 -9.98 -2.57
C HIS A 82 -4.08 -8.74 -1.69
N GLY A 83 -3.50 -7.59 -2.08
CA GLY A 83 -3.55 -6.38 -1.28
C GLY A 83 -2.65 -5.29 -1.81
N PHE A 84 -1.75 -4.80 -0.95
CA PHE A 84 -0.77 -3.78 -1.28
C PHE A 84 0.65 -4.33 -1.25
N SER A 85 1.52 -3.73 -2.06
CA SER A 85 2.96 -3.80 -1.89
C SER A 85 3.55 -2.40 -1.81
N VAL A 86 4.46 -2.19 -0.86
CA VAL A 86 5.08 -0.89 -0.58
C VAL A 86 6.58 -1.04 -0.67
N ASN A 87 7.23 -0.25 -1.51
CA ASN A 87 8.67 -0.25 -1.64
C ASN A 87 9.29 0.53 -0.47
N ILE A 88 9.98 -0.17 0.44
CA ILE A 88 10.65 0.44 1.58
C ILE A 88 12.12 0.65 1.26
N SER A 89 12.88 -0.42 1.03
CA SER A 89 14.33 -0.37 0.77
C SER A 89 14.78 -1.43 -0.24
N ASN A 90 13.84 -2.02 -0.97
CA ASN A 90 14.11 -3.06 -1.97
C ASN A 90 14.89 -2.50 -3.16
N ASP A 91 15.63 -3.38 -3.83
CA ASP A 91 16.30 -3.07 -5.09
C ASP A 91 15.26 -2.84 -6.21
N LEU A 92 15.20 -1.61 -6.70
CA LEU A 92 14.24 -1.18 -7.72
C LEU A 92 14.66 -1.62 -9.14
N SER A 93 15.89 -2.07 -9.35
CA SER A 93 16.39 -2.48 -10.68
C SER A 93 15.61 -3.66 -11.27
N TYR A 94 15.00 -4.49 -10.43
CA TYR A 94 14.13 -5.58 -10.87
C TYR A 94 12.90 -5.12 -11.63
N PHE A 95 12.38 -3.94 -11.35
CA PHE A 95 11.22 -3.37 -12.06
C PHE A 95 11.55 -2.99 -13.51
N SER A 96 12.81 -2.73 -13.85
CA SER A 96 13.22 -2.45 -15.23
C SER A 96 13.09 -3.65 -16.17
N LYS A 97 12.93 -4.87 -15.62
CA LYS A 97 12.79 -6.12 -16.37
C LYS A 97 11.33 -6.47 -16.70
N ILE A 98 10.39 -5.68 -16.23
CA ILE A 98 8.96 -5.90 -16.40
C ILE A 98 8.27 -4.56 -16.76
N VAL A 99 7.02 -4.64 -17.24
CA VAL A 99 6.12 -3.46 -17.30
C VAL A 99 5.23 -3.54 -16.08
N PRO A 100 5.54 -2.77 -14.99
CA PRO A 100 4.83 -2.92 -13.73
C PRO A 100 3.36 -2.55 -13.87
N CYS A 101 2.45 -3.45 -13.52
CA CYS A 101 1.00 -3.24 -13.59
C CYS A 101 0.49 -2.77 -14.96
N GLY A 102 1.19 -3.11 -16.05
CA GLY A 102 0.80 -2.72 -17.41
C GLY A 102 0.88 -1.21 -17.68
N ILE A 103 1.56 -0.43 -16.84
CA ILE A 103 1.74 1.02 -17.05
C ILE A 103 3.10 1.25 -17.71
N PRO A 104 3.14 1.58 -19.02
CA PRO A 104 4.37 1.94 -19.69
C PRO A 104 5.01 3.15 -19.03
N ASP A 105 6.35 3.18 -19.00
CA ASP A 105 7.16 4.29 -18.47
C ASP A 105 6.87 4.69 -17.01
N CYS A 106 6.31 3.74 -16.23
CA CYS A 106 6.05 3.96 -14.81
C CYS A 106 7.36 4.07 -14.03
N ILE A 107 7.65 5.25 -13.53
CA ILE A 107 8.79 5.48 -12.64
C ILE A 107 8.46 4.87 -11.27
N ILE A 108 9.33 3.99 -10.79
CA ILE A 108 9.17 3.33 -9.49
C ILE A 108 10.13 3.97 -8.49
N THR A 109 9.63 4.20 -7.28
CA THR A 109 10.44 4.72 -6.17
C THR A 109 10.24 3.90 -4.90
N SER A 110 10.95 4.25 -3.82
CA SER A 110 10.89 3.63 -2.51
C SER A 110 11.03 4.67 -1.39
N VAL A 111 10.69 4.29 -0.17
CA VAL A 111 10.93 5.14 1.02
C VAL A 111 12.40 5.55 1.10
N LYS A 112 13.32 4.61 0.84
CA LYS A 112 14.76 4.88 0.84
C LYS A 112 15.15 5.95 -0.19
N GLU A 113 14.64 5.85 -1.43
CA GLU A 113 14.95 6.82 -2.49
C GLU A 113 14.39 8.22 -2.17
N GLU A 114 13.17 8.29 -1.64
CA GLU A 114 12.49 9.58 -1.37
C GLU A 114 12.99 10.27 -0.10
N THR A 115 13.53 9.53 0.86
CA THR A 115 13.93 10.11 2.16
C THR A 115 15.43 10.06 2.43
N GLY A 116 16.18 9.26 1.69
CA GLY A 116 17.60 8.95 1.96
C GLY A 116 17.81 8.10 3.22
N LYS A 117 16.73 7.63 3.88
CA LYS A 117 16.79 6.87 5.13
C LYS A 117 16.46 5.40 4.90
N ILE A 118 17.07 4.53 5.69
CA ILE A 118 16.79 3.09 5.67
C ILE A 118 15.90 2.75 6.86
N PHE A 119 14.73 2.18 6.57
CA PHE A 119 13.79 1.66 7.57
C PHE A 119 13.77 0.13 7.49
N GLN A 120 13.62 -0.50 8.65
CA GLN A 120 13.33 -1.93 8.68
C GLN A 120 11.87 -2.15 8.24
N VAL A 121 11.65 -3.09 7.34
CA VAL A 121 10.29 -3.41 6.84
C VAL A 121 9.35 -3.76 7.99
N LYS A 122 9.86 -4.46 9.01
CA LYS A 122 9.09 -4.81 10.21
C LYS A 122 8.59 -3.59 10.96
N ASP A 123 9.41 -2.57 11.15
CA ASP A 123 9.02 -1.38 11.92
C ASP A 123 7.89 -0.62 11.20
N VAL A 124 7.99 -0.50 9.87
CA VAL A 124 6.94 0.11 9.05
C VAL A 124 5.66 -0.72 9.11
N ALA A 125 5.77 -2.06 9.03
CA ALA A 125 4.63 -2.96 9.14
C ALA A 125 3.92 -2.82 10.49
N ASP A 126 4.65 -2.80 11.60
CA ASP A 126 4.10 -2.65 12.94
C ASP A 126 3.32 -1.33 13.09
N LYS A 127 3.83 -0.24 12.53
CA LYS A 127 3.15 1.07 12.51
C LYS A 127 1.86 1.04 11.67
N ILE A 128 1.88 0.40 10.50
CA ILE A 128 0.68 0.27 9.66
C ILE A 128 -0.38 -0.58 10.37
N VAL A 129 0.01 -1.70 10.99
CA VAL A 129 -0.91 -2.54 11.77
C VAL A 129 -1.52 -1.74 12.93
N ALA A 130 -0.74 -0.93 13.64
CA ALA A 130 -1.24 -0.08 14.70
C ALA A 130 -2.25 0.96 14.18
N ALA A 131 -1.97 1.62 13.06
CA ALA A 131 -2.88 2.58 12.43
C ALA A 131 -4.23 1.94 12.03
N ILE A 132 -4.19 0.72 11.47
CA ILE A 132 -5.39 -0.04 11.11
C ILE A 132 -6.21 -0.44 12.35
N LYS A 133 -5.56 -0.91 13.42
CA LYS A 133 -6.22 -1.32 14.68
C LYS A 133 -6.88 -0.16 15.40
N MET A 134 -6.34 1.05 15.32
CA MET A 134 -7.00 2.25 15.90
C MET A 134 -8.36 2.51 15.27
N PHE A 135 -8.54 2.21 13.99
CA PHE A 135 -9.83 2.31 13.32
C PHE A 135 -10.81 1.24 13.81
N ASP A 136 -10.36 0.00 13.98
CA ASP A 136 -11.18 -1.13 14.45
C ASP A 136 -11.78 -0.83 15.84
N ASN A 137 -10.99 -0.32 16.76
CA ASN A 137 -11.46 0.10 18.07
C ASN A 137 -12.53 1.21 18.01
N ASN A 138 -12.42 2.14 17.05
CA ASN A 138 -13.40 3.22 16.86
C ASN A 138 -14.72 2.72 16.23
N VAL A 139 -14.68 1.65 15.43
CA VAL A 139 -15.86 1.03 14.82
C VAL A 139 -16.58 0.14 15.82
N LEU A 140 -15.83 -0.65 16.60
CA LEU A 140 -16.41 -1.54 17.62
C LEU A 140 -17.02 -0.79 18.81
N CYS A 141 -16.50 0.39 19.16
CA CYS A 141 -17.07 1.24 20.20
C CYS A 141 -18.37 1.97 19.80
N ARG A 142 -18.76 1.91 18.52
CA ARG A 142 -20.02 2.51 18.02
C ARG A 142 -21.16 1.52 17.84
N ARG A 143 -20.97 0.27 18.25
CA ARG A 143 -21.98 -0.76 18.36
C ARG A 143 -22.23 -1.06 19.84
#